data_bc7d9bd6f566f8c0ffdf1ce00219af20
#
_entry.id   bc7d9bd6f566f8c0ffdf1ce00219af20
#
_cell.length_a   1.000
_cell.length_b   1.000
_cell.length_c   1.000
_cell.angle_alpha   90.00
_cell.angle_beta   90.00
_cell.angle_gamma   90.00
#
_symmetry.space_group_name_H-M   'P 1'
#
loop_
_entity.id
_entity.type
_entity.pdbx_description
1 polymer ?
#
loop_
_entity_poly.entity_id
_entity_poly.type
_entity_poly.pdbx_seq_one_letter_code
_entity_poly.pdbx_strand_id
1 'polypeptide(L)'
;MKIIALAIASLVYLPLLASAQGTSTAPLVGPATFRLLTFEIANGGPRLGATRGGGGQDILDVHNAITYLYRAGATEAQNLPAIPIDMKSLIEAGDVPIRAARSLYDTMTALRESGDFEEPGGERRVFHPPGSVRYLPPIAAPSKVISLAGAYQRVQPDGTAGAWDDVEYPSFFFKSPASLTGHQADINLWGLLTTGVHEPEFAIVIGRTARAVSASDALDYVVGYTMMNDVSSRDLPQGSHPVQGGSMSKSLDSFTPLGPYLTLKDDVPDPNDVEITGFIDGERHVWPVPNGNTSYLTFTVEEIIAYLSERMTLLPGDVIATGVPQPTMTFAEGQLVEISIGNLGTLRNRVVSEPIPGHMPIPARVVSGENR
;
A
#
# COMPACT_ATOMS: atom_id res chain seq x y z
N MET A 1 -73.79 20.74 32.12
CA MET A 1 -72.37 20.80 32.49
C MET A 1 -71.66 19.63 31.78
N LYS A 2 -70.95 19.85 30.72
CA LYS A 2 -70.15 18.86 29.92
C LYS A 2 -68.70 18.99 30.33
N ILE A 3 -68.16 17.93 30.88
CA ILE A 3 -66.75 17.82 31.24
C ILE A 3 -65.99 17.28 29.95
N ILE A 4 -65.10 18.08 29.44
CA ILE A 4 -64.19 17.71 28.30
C ILE A 4 -62.97 17.10 28.92
N ALA A 5 -62.71 15.81 28.63
CA ALA A 5 -61.49 15.14 28.99
C ALA A 5 -60.43 15.40 27.93
N LEU A 6 -59.31 15.99 28.36
CA LEU A 6 -58.11 16.22 27.53
C LEU A 6 -57.26 14.97 27.53
N ALA A 7 -57.09 14.32 26.36
CA ALA A 7 -56.16 13.22 26.18
C ALA A 7 -54.78 13.78 25.85
N ILE A 8 -53.79 13.54 26.72
CA ILE A 8 -52.37 13.87 26.47
C ILE A 8 -51.78 12.67 25.74
N ALA A 9 -51.45 12.88 24.45
CA ALA A 9 -50.68 11.94 23.67
C ALA A 9 -49.19 12.11 23.98
N SER A 10 -48.63 11.13 24.69
CA SER A 10 -47.18 11.04 24.91
C SER A 10 -46.51 10.58 23.63
N LEU A 11 -45.82 11.49 22.91
CA LEU A 11 -44.91 11.14 21.82
C LEU A 11 -43.66 10.46 22.42
N VAL A 12 -43.54 9.16 22.23
CA VAL A 12 -42.31 8.44 22.49
C VAL A 12 -41.36 8.72 21.32
N TYR A 13 -40.32 9.51 21.57
CA TYR A 13 -39.22 9.72 20.65
C TYR A 13 -38.34 8.46 20.68
N LEU A 14 -38.43 7.61 19.66
CA LEU A 14 -37.42 6.61 19.38
C LEU A 14 -36.28 7.29 18.58
N PRO A 15 -35.02 7.24 19.05
CA PRO A 15 -33.92 7.66 18.22
C PRO A 15 -33.74 6.61 17.10
N LEU A 16 -33.96 7.04 15.85
CA LEU A 16 -33.49 6.30 14.68
C LEU A 16 -31.97 6.27 14.75
N LEU A 17 -31.41 5.13 15.09
CA LEU A 17 -30.02 4.80 14.80
C LEU A 17 -29.91 4.63 13.29
N ALA A 18 -29.66 5.73 12.59
CA ALA A 18 -29.18 5.69 11.23
C ALA A 18 -27.73 5.17 11.29
N SER A 19 -27.55 3.90 10.93
CA SER A 19 -26.24 3.39 10.58
C SER A 19 -25.77 4.14 9.33
N ALA A 20 -24.96 5.18 9.53
CA ALA A 20 -24.23 5.80 8.44
C ALA A 20 -23.19 4.77 7.95
N GLN A 21 -23.60 3.94 7.00
CA GLN A 21 -22.66 3.29 6.10
C GLN A 21 -22.07 4.42 5.25
N GLY A 22 -20.93 4.93 5.69
CA GLY A 22 -20.12 5.85 4.92
C GLY A 22 -19.71 5.11 3.64
N THR A 23 -20.38 5.42 2.53
CA THR A 23 -19.94 5.00 1.21
C THR A 23 -18.65 5.76 0.93
N SER A 24 -17.51 5.06 1.08
CA SER A 24 -16.23 5.55 0.57
C SER A 24 -16.40 5.89 -0.91
N THR A 25 -16.25 7.16 -1.25
CA THR A 25 -16.22 7.64 -2.63
C THR A 25 -14.81 7.60 -3.23
N ALA A 26 -14.03 6.57 -2.88
CA ALA A 26 -12.76 6.34 -3.54
C ALA A 26 -12.99 6.22 -5.05
N PRO A 27 -12.20 6.88 -5.91
CA PRO A 27 -12.39 6.82 -7.35
C PRO A 27 -12.39 5.36 -7.80
N LEU A 28 -13.46 4.97 -8.51
CA LEU A 28 -13.58 3.64 -9.08
C LEU A 28 -12.45 3.46 -10.08
N VAL A 29 -11.52 2.61 -9.73
CA VAL A 29 -10.45 2.19 -10.63
C VAL A 29 -11.07 1.62 -11.90
N GLY A 30 -10.66 2.11 -13.05
CA GLY A 30 -11.16 1.66 -14.34
C GLY A 30 -11.09 0.13 -14.48
N PRO A 31 -12.06 -0.50 -15.15
CA PRO A 31 -12.15 -1.97 -15.24
C PRO A 31 -10.98 -2.64 -15.99
N ALA A 32 -10.11 -1.88 -16.62
CA ALA A 32 -9.05 -2.38 -17.51
C ALA A 32 -7.68 -2.59 -16.82
N THR A 33 -7.43 -2.05 -15.63
CA THR A 33 -6.09 -2.09 -15.00
C THR A 33 -5.75 -3.49 -14.52
N PHE A 34 -4.67 -4.05 -15.06
CA PHE A 34 -4.12 -5.34 -14.63
C PHE A 34 -3.20 -5.15 -13.42
N ARG A 35 -3.32 -6.04 -12.42
CA ARG A 35 -2.57 -5.97 -11.18
C ARG A 35 -2.10 -7.34 -10.73
N LEU A 36 -0.92 -7.35 -10.16
CA LEU A 36 -0.34 -8.51 -9.48
C LEU A 36 -0.43 -8.30 -7.96
N LEU A 37 -0.53 -9.39 -7.21
CA LEU A 37 -0.56 -9.36 -5.76
C LEU A 37 0.09 -10.60 -5.17
N THR A 38 0.49 -10.50 -3.92
CA THR A 38 0.85 -11.67 -3.10
C THR A 38 -0.28 -11.90 -2.09
N PHE A 39 -0.77 -13.12 -2.03
CA PHE A 39 -1.86 -13.49 -1.13
C PHE A 39 -1.63 -14.85 -0.50
N GLU A 40 -2.44 -15.17 0.49
CA GLU A 40 -2.43 -16.44 1.19
C GLU A 40 -3.86 -16.93 1.40
N ILE A 41 -4.06 -18.24 1.26
CA ILE A 41 -5.29 -18.91 1.66
C ILE A 41 -5.10 -19.63 2.98
N ALA A 42 -6.17 -19.95 3.69
CA ALA A 42 -6.08 -20.69 4.95
C ALA A 42 -5.23 -21.95 4.78
N ASN A 43 -4.23 -22.12 5.68
CA ASN A 43 -3.27 -23.22 5.72
C ASN A 43 -2.33 -23.34 4.50
N GLY A 44 -2.24 -22.31 3.65
CA GLY A 44 -1.31 -22.25 2.52
C GLY A 44 -0.17 -21.25 2.75
N GLY A 45 0.90 -21.36 1.96
CA GLY A 45 1.96 -20.34 1.91
C GLY A 45 1.62 -19.18 0.96
N PRO A 46 2.52 -18.19 0.83
CA PRO A 46 2.37 -17.09 -0.10
C PRO A 46 2.18 -17.55 -1.55
N ARG A 47 1.28 -16.91 -2.28
CA ARG A 47 0.93 -17.21 -3.66
C ARG A 47 0.96 -15.95 -4.52
N LEU A 48 1.35 -16.10 -5.77
CA LEU A 48 1.23 -15.06 -6.78
C LEU A 48 -0.20 -15.03 -7.31
N GLY A 49 -0.82 -13.88 -7.24
CA GLY A 49 -2.16 -13.62 -7.77
C GLY A 49 -2.17 -12.55 -8.85
N ALA A 50 -3.21 -12.60 -9.67
CA ALA A 50 -3.52 -11.58 -10.66
C ALA A 50 -4.99 -11.19 -10.59
N THR A 51 -5.30 -9.91 -10.85
CA THR A 51 -6.68 -9.40 -10.89
C THR A 51 -6.80 -8.22 -11.86
N ARG A 52 -8.02 -7.83 -12.21
CA ARG A 52 -8.33 -6.58 -12.91
C ARG A 52 -9.38 -5.79 -12.14
N GLY A 53 -9.38 -4.46 -12.30
CA GLY A 53 -10.41 -3.58 -11.75
C GLY A 53 -10.25 -3.26 -10.26
N GLY A 54 -11.27 -2.66 -9.66
CA GLY A 54 -11.21 -1.90 -8.40
C GLY A 54 -11.50 -2.68 -7.11
N GLY A 55 -10.91 -3.86 -6.91
CA GLY A 55 -10.94 -4.50 -5.58
C GLY A 55 -12.15 -5.40 -5.28
N GLY A 56 -13.16 -5.47 -6.17
CA GLY A 56 -14.30 -6.40 -6.06
C GLY A 56 -14.21 -7.61 -6.98
N GLN A 57 -13.17 -7.69 -7.79
CA GLN A 57 -12.96 -8.78 -8.76
C GLN A 57 -12.24 -9.96 -8.11
N ASP A 58 -12.55 -11.16 -8.58
CA ASP A 58 -11.87 -12.37 -8.14
C ASP A 58 -10.37 -12.32 -8.45
N ILE A 59 -9.60 -12.95 -7.58
CA ILE A 59 -8.15 -13.08 -7.68
C ILE A 59 -7.85 -14.41 -8.36
N LEU A 60 -7.17 -14.37 -9.51
CA LEU A 60 -6.63 -15.56 -10.15
C LEU A 60 -5.39 -16.04 -9.39
N ASP A 61 -5.39 -17.30 -8.94
CA ASP A 61 -4.20 -17.99 -8.47
C ASP A 61 -3.38 -18.44 -9.69
N VAL A 62 -2.24 -17.79 -9.91
CA VAL A 62 -1.40 -18.01 -11.10
C VAL A 62 -0.92 -19.46 -11.18
N HIS A 63 -0.49 -20.07 -10.07
CA HIS A 63 -0.03 -21.46 -10.04
C HIS A 63 -1.15 -22.45 -10.37
N ASN A 64 -2.32 -22.26 -9.75
CA ASN A 64 -3.47 -23.14 -9.99
C ASN A 64 -4.02 -22.98 -11.40
N ALA A 65 -3.99 -21.77 -11.97
CA ALA A 65 -4.40 -21.52 -13.35
C ALA A 65 -3.49 -22.25 -14.36
N ILE A 66 -2.18 -22.16 -14.20
CA ILE A 66 -1.21 -22.92 -15.01
C ILE A 66 -1.49 -24.42 -14.89
N THR A 67 -1.65 -24.93 -13.67
CA THR A 67 -1.92 -26.36 -13.41
C THR A 67 -3.24 -26.81 -14.05
N TYR A 68 -4.27 -25.97 -14.01
CA TYR A 68 -5.56 -26.23 -14.64
C TYR A 68 -5.40 -26.43 -16.16
N LEU A 69 -4.76 -25.48 -16.85
CA LEU A 69 -4.54 -25.54 -18.30
C LEU A 69 -3.72 -26.77 -18.71
N TYR A 70 -2.67 -27.11 -17.98
CA TYR A 70 -1.89 -28.32 -18.24
C TYR A 70 -2.73 -29.62 -18.12
N ARG A 71 -3.55 -29.70 -17.10
CA ARG A 71 -4.44 -30.89 -16.89
C ARG A 71 -5.55 -31.00 -17.93
N ALA A 72 -6.05 -29.87 -18.41
CA ALA A 72 -7.02 -29.81 -19.49
C ALA A 72 -6.41 -30.13 -20.85
N GLY A 73 -5.09 -30.24 -20.96
CA GLY A 73 -4.39 -30.46 -22.24
C GLY A 73 -4.50 -29.27 -23.19
N ALA A 74 -4.71 -28.06 -22.65
CA ALA A 74 -4.90 -26.86 -23.42
C ALA A 74 -3.61 -26.50 -24.18
N THR A 75 -3.75 -26.15 -25.46
CA THR A 75 -2.62 -25.75 -26.32
C THR A 75 -1.94 -24.50 -25.80
N GLU A 76 -2.69 -23.62 -25.18
CA GLU A 76 -2.21 -22.38 -24.53
C GLU A 76 -1.18 -22.69 -23.45
N ALA A 77 -1.37 -23.76 -22.68
CA ALA A 77 -0.41 -24.17 -21.65
C ALA A 77 0.97 -24.55 -22.23
N GLN A 78 0.98 -25.15 -23.41
CA GLN A 78 2.24 -25.60 -24.05
C GLN A 78 3.07 -24.42 -24.58
N ASN A 79 2.44 -23.29 -24.88
CA ASN A 79 3.07 -22.10 -25.43
C ASN A 79 3.29 -21.00 -24.39
N LEU A 80 2.86 -21.21 -23.14
CA LEU A 80 2.99 -20.23 -22.08
C LEU A 80 4.46 -20.19 -21.61
N PRO A 81 5.13 -19.02 -21.64
CA PRO A 81 6.44 -18.87 -21.00
C PRO A 81 6.36 -19.25 -19.52
N ALA A 82 7.47 -19.75 -18.97
CA ALA A 82 7.54 -20.06 -17.54
C ALA A 82 7.24 -18.83 -16.70
N ILE A 83 6.26 -18.93 -15.81
CA ILE A 83 5.88 -17.87 -14.88
C ILE A 83 6.34 -18.31 -13.48
N PRO A 84 7.24 -17.56 -12.82
CA PRO A 84 7.58 -17.78 -11.43
C PRO A 84 6.35 -17.69 -10.52
N ILE A 85 6.35 -18.48 -9.45
CA ILE A 85 5.19 -18.61 -8.56
C ILE A 85 5.18 -17.60 -7.40
N ASP A 86 6.22 -16.79 -7.28
CA ASP A 86 6.32 -15.70 -6.31
C ASP A 86 6.68 -14.39 -7.00
N MET A 87 6.29 -13.29 -6.36
CA MET A 87 6.41 -11.94 -6.94
C MET A 87 7.86 -11.52 -7.19
N LYS A 88 8.77 -11.84 -6.26
CA LYS A 88 10.16 -11.42 -6.39
C LYS A 88 10.82 -12.11 -7.57
N SER A 89 10.69 -13.42 -7.67
CA SER A 89 11.21 -14.20 -8.81
C SER A 89 10.56 -13.76 -10.13
N LEU A 90 9.27 -13.37 -10.12
CA LEU A 90 8.59 -12.85 -11.30
C LEU A 90 9.22 -11.53 -11.76
N ILE A 91 9.46 -10.60 -10.85
CA ILE A 91 10.10 -9.31 -11.15
C ILE A 91 11.53 -9.53 -11.66
N GLU A 92 12.31 -10.38 -11.01
CA GLU A 92 13.70 -10.71 -11.40
C GLU A 92 13.78 -11.36 -12.79
N ALA A 93 12.77 -12.15 -13.16
CA ALA A 93 12.69 -12.78 -14.48
C ALA A 93 12.28 -11.80 -15.60
N GLY A 94 11.78 -10.61 -15.26
CA GLY A 94 11.54 -9.49 -16.17
C GLY A 94 10.23 -9.57 -16.96
N ASP A 95 10.17 -8.85 -18.06
CA ASP A 95 8.93 -8.52 -18.76
C ASP A 95 8.22 -9.73 -19.40
N VAL A 96 8.97 -10.74 -19.86
CA VAL A 96 8.36 -11.89 -20.57
C VAL A 96 7.39 -12.67 -19.67
N PRO A 97 7.79 -13.14 -18.47
CA PRO A 97 6.87 -13.83 -17.59
C PRO A 97 5.78 -12.92 -17.00
N ILE A 98 6.02 -11.62 -16.86
CA ILE A 98 4.99 -10.65 -16.43
C ILE A 98 3.89 -10.56 -17.51
N ARG A 99 4.25 -10.42 -18.78
CA ARG A 99 3.28 -10.47 -19.89
C ARG A 99 2.57 -11.82 -19.99
N ALA A 100 3.28 -12.91 -19.72
CA ALA A 100 2.67 -14.24 -19.68
C ALA A 100 1.63 -14.36 -18.56
N ALA A 101 1.87 -13.79 -17.38
CA ALA A 101 0.89 -13.75 -16.29
C ALA A 101 -0.36 -12.93 -16.67
N ARG A 102 -0.21 -11.83 -17.40
CA ARG A 102 -1.33 -11.05 -17.95
C ARG A 102 -2.13 -11.88 -18.96
N SER A 103 -1.45 -12.52 -19.92
CA SER A 103 -2.09 -13.38 -20.91
C SER A 103 -2.81 -14.58 -20.28
N LEU A 104 -2.22 -15.19 -19.26
CA LEU A 104 -2.85 -16.26 -18.48
C LEU A 104 -4.16 -15.79 -17.83
N TYR A 105 -4.14 -14.60 -17.20
CA TYR A 105 -5.34 -14.02 -16.61
C TYR A 105 -6.44 -13.82 -17.65
N ASP A 106 -6.10 -13.26 -18.81
CA ASP A 106 -7.06 -13.01 -19.90
C ASP A 106 -7.63 -14.32 -20.46
N THR A 107 -6.78 -15.33 -20.65
CA THR A 107 -7.19 -16.67 -21.10
C THR A 107 -8.15 -17.33 -20.11
N MET A 108 -7.82 -17.33 -18.83
CA MET A 108 -8.66 -17.96 -17.81
C MET A 108 -10.00 -17.22 -17.62
N THR A 109 -9.99 -15.90 -17.74
CA THR A 109 -11.22 -15.09 -17.70
C THR A 109 -12.11 -15.39 -18.90
N ALA A 110 -11.55 -15.48 -20.10
CA ALA A 110 -12.29 -15.83 -21.30
C ALA A 110 -12.91 -17.24 -21.22
N LEU A 111 -12.18 -18.23 -20.72
CA LEU A 111 -12.69 -19.59 -20.49
C LEU A 111 -13.85 -19.61 -19.49
N ARG A 112 -13.77 -18.79 -18.45
CA ARG A 112 -14.84 -18.67 -17.45
C ARG A 112 -16.09 -17.99 -18.03
N GLU A 113 -15.92 -16.95 -18.85
CA GLU A 113 -17.01 -16.21 -19.49
C GLU A 113 -17.71 -17.04 -20.58
N SER A 114 -16.97 -17.89 -21.31
CA SER A 114 -17.55 -18.79 -22.32
C SER A 114 -18.30 -20.01 -21.72
N GLY A 115 -18.10 -20.28 -20.42
CA GLY A 115 -18.64 -21.45 -19.75
C GLY A 115 -17.81 -22.73 -19.95
N ASP A 116 -16.64 -22.64 -20.56
CA ASP A 116 -15.70 -23.76 -20.79
C ASP A 116 -14.78 -24.02 -19.58
N PHE A 117 -15.01 -23.32 -18.48
CA PHE A 117 -14.24 -23.44 -17.24
C PHE A 117 -15.11 -23.97 -16.11
N GLU A 118 -14.67 -25.08 -15.49
CA GLU A 118 -15.24 -25.60 -14.25
C GLU A 118 -14.27 -25.32 -13.09
N GLU A 119 -14.73 -24.54 -12.09
CA GLU A 119 -13.90 -24.14 -10.94
C GLU A 119 -13.50 -25.35 -10.09
N PRO A 120 -12.21 -25.71 -9.97
CA PRO A 120 -11.79 -26.82 -9.12
C PRO A 120 -12.04 -26.52 -7.63
N GLY A 121 -12.40 -27.55 -6.87
CA GLY A 121 -12.62 -27.42 -5.45
C GLY A 121 -11.34 -27.42 -4.59
N GLY A 122 -11.46 -26.90 -3.37
CA GLY A 122 -10.42 -26.93 -2.34
C GLY A 122 -9.16 -26.13 -2.71
N GLU A 123 -7.98 -26.68 -2.40
CA GLU A 123 -6.68 -26.01 -2.63
C GLU A 123 -6.35 -25.78 -4.12
N ARG A 124 -7.07 -26.42 -5.04
CA ARG A 124 -6.88 -26.26 -6.49
C ARG A 124 -7.72 -25.15 -7.09
N ARG A 125 -8.48 -24.42 -6.27
CA ARG A 125 -9.29 -23.30 -6.70
C ARG A 125 -8.46 -22.29 -7.49
N VAL A 126 -8.97 -21.86 -8.64
CA VAL A 126 -8.28 -20.94 -9.56
C VAL A 126 -8.69 -19.49 -9.30
N PHE A 127 -9.98 -19.23 -9.09
CA PHE A 127 -10.47 -17.88 -8.80
C PHE A 127 -10.93 -17.77 -7.36
N HIS A 128 -10.32 -16.87 -6.60
CA HIS A 128 -10.63 -16.60 -5.20
C HIS A 128 -11.38 -15.28 -5.04
N PRO A 129 -12.53 -15.26 -4.36
CA PRO A 129 -13.17 -14.01 -3.97
C PRO A 129 -12.21 -13.17 -3.10
N PRO A 130 -12.17 -11.84 -3.24
CA PRO A 130 -11.25 -10.97 -2.49
C PRO A 130 -11.33 -11.16 -0.97
N GLY A 131 -12.54 -11.38 -0.44
CA GLY A 131 -12.76 -11.59 1.01
C GLY A 131 -12.36 -12.99 1.52
N SER A 132 -11.91 -13.91 0.65
CA SER A 132 -11.53 -15.28 1.02
C SER A 132 -10.02 -15.48 1.15
N VAL A 133 -9.23 -14.44 0.95
CA VAL A 133 -7.76 -14.47 0.99
C VAL A 133 -7.21 -13.50 2.03
N ARG A 134 -6.02 -13.78 2.53
CA ARG A 134 -5.21 -12.82 3.28
C ARG A 134 -4.23 -12.14 2.35
N TYR A 135 -4.31 -10.83 2.24
CA TYR A 135 -3.37 -10.04 1.45
C TYR A 135 -2.03 -9.94 2.17
N LEU A 136 -0.96 -10.21 1.47
CA LEU A 136 0.41 -9.94 1.91
C LEU A 136 0.93 -8.68 1.20
N PRO A 137 2.01 -8.05 1.68
CA PRO A 137 2.70 -7.05 0.88
C PRO A 137 2.99 -7.62 -0.50
N PRO A 138 2.71 -6.90 -1.60
CA PRO A 138 2.96 -7.43 -2.95
C PRO A 138 4.42 -7.82 -3.12
N ILE A 139 5.35 -7.07 -2.52
CA ILE A 139 6.76 -7.43 -2.39
C ILE A 139 7.04 -7.76 -0.92
N ALA A 140 7.03 -9.04 -0.59
CA ALA A 140 7.14 -9.50 0.80
C ALA A 140 8.55 -9.38 1.40
N ALA A 141 9.59 -9.34 0.56
CA ALA A 141 10.99 -9.29 1.00
C ALA A 141 11.85 -8.42 0.07
N PRO A 142 11.60 -7.10 0.02
CA PRO A 142 12.49 -6.18 -0.67
C PRO A 142 13.87 -6.18 -0.01
N SER A 143 14.93 -5.90 -0.77
CA SER A 143 16.25 -5.73 -0.16
C SER A 143 16.31 -4.48 0.71
N LYS A 144 15.54 -3.47 0.34
CA LYS A 144 15.37 -2.23 1.09
C LYS A 144 14.04 -1.56 0.76
N VAL A 145 13.54 -0.82 1.75
CA VAL A 145 12.42 0.11 1.62
C VAL A 145 12.97 1.50 1.90
N ILE A 146 12.91 2.36 0.92
CA ILE A 146 13.39 3.75 0.97
C ILE A 146 12.15 4.64 1.04
N SER A 147 12.13 5.61 1.94
CA SER A 147 11.08 6.63 2.01
C SER A 147 11.71 8.01 1.95
N LEU A 148 11.11 8.91 1.16
CA LEU A 148 11.57 10.28 1.04
C LEU A 148 10.99 11.15 2.16
N ALA A 149 11.77 12.12 2.61
CA ALA A 149 11.37 13.11 3.62
C ALA A 149 11.32 14.51 3.02
N GLY A 150 10.22 15.24 3.29
CA GLY A 150 10.07 16.62 2.79
C GLY A 150 10.10 16.73 1.26
N ALA A 151 9.63 15.71 0.57
CA ALA A 151 9.73 15.61 -0.89
C ALA A 151 8.68 16.43 -1.64
N TYR A 152 7.56 16.81 -0.99
CA TYR A 152 6.49 17.60 -1.60
C TYR A 152 6.70 19.09 -1.36
N GLN A 153 6.38 19.88 -2.37
CA GLN A 153 6.38 21.35 -2.29
C GLN A 153 5.45 21.85 -1.17
N ARG A 154 5.81 22.95 -0.56
CA ARG A 154 4.93 23.67 0.38
C ARG A 154 3.99 24.57 -0.39
N VAL A 155 2.73 24.63 0.03
CA VAL A 155 1.81 25.66 -0.41
C VAL A 155 1.92 26.84 0.53
N GLN A 156 2.23 28.00 -0.03
CA GLN A 156 2.28 29.25 0.67
C GLN A 156 0.85 29.74 1.02
N PRO A 157 0.69 30.66 1.99
CA PRO A 157 -0.63 31.20 2.36
C PRO A 157 -1.38 31.87 1.20
N ASP A 158 -0.68 32.31 0.16
CA ASP A 158 -1.27 32.89 -1.06
C ASP A 158 -1.68 31.84 -2.12
N GLY A 159 -1.51 30.56 -1.80
CA GLY A 159 -1.84 29.45 -2.69
C GLY A 159 -0.75 29.08 -3.70
N THR A 160 0.40 29.77 -3.71
CA THR A 160 1.52 29.39 -4.58
C THR A 160 2.24 28.17 -4.00
N ALA A 161 2.58 27.21 -4.87
CA ALA A 161 3.43 26.10 -4.50
C ALA A 161 4.92 26.48 -4.69
N GLY A 162 5.76 26.09 -3.73
CA GLY A 162 7.20 26.32 -3.79
C GLY A 162 7.96 25.20 -3.13
N ALA A 163 9.16 24.92 -3.62
CA ALA A 163 10.07 24.00 -2.94
C ALA A 163 10.32 24.44 -1.49
N TRP A 164 10.70 23.49 -0.64
CA TRP A 164 11.31 23.83 0.64
C TRP A 164 12.56 24.68 0.36
N ASP A 165 12.73 25.77 1.09
CA ASP A 165 13.89 26.62 0.93
C ASP A 165 15.17 25.74 1.04
N ASP A 166 16.07 25.87 0.06
CA ASP A 166 17.40 25.24 0.03
C ASP A 166 17.44 23.69 -0.12
N VAL A 167 16.40 23.04 -0.66
CA VAL A 167 16.47 21.58 -0.96
C VAL A 167 17.19 21.37 -2.29
N GLU A 168 18.49 21.09 -2.21
CA GLU A 168 19.34 20.81 -3.38
C GLU A 168 19.23 19.35 -3.84
N TYR A 169 18.94 18.41 -2.93
CA TYR A 169 18.89 16.96 -3.19
C TYR A 169 17.74 16.28 -2.43
N PRO A 170 17.22 15.15 -2.96
CA PRO A 170 16.25 14.33 -2.24
C PRO A 170 16.77 13.87 -0.88
N SER A 171 16.00 14.11 0.18
CA SER A 171 16.26 13.56 1.51
C SER A 171 15.52 12.22 1.68
N PHE A 172 16.19 11.21 2.21
CA PHE A 172 15.60 9.89 2.36
C PHE A 172 16.09 9.16 3.61
N PHE A 173 15.34 8.14 4.00
CA PHE A 173 15.69 7.21 5.07
C PHE A 173 15.25 5.79 4.69
N PHE A 174 15.70 4.81 5.47
CA PHE A 174 15.30 3.41 5.28
C PHE A 174 14.25 3.02 6.32
N LYS A 175 13.23 2.28 5.87
CA LYS A 175 12.35 1.54 6.75
C LYS A 175 12.82 0.09 6.82
N SER A 176 12.62 -0.55 7.96
CA SER A 176 12.92 -1.98 8.11
C SER A 176 12.00 -2.81 7.21
N PRO A 177 12.50 -3.69 6.35
CA PRO A 177 11.64 -4.65 5.64
C PRO A 177 10.82 -5.54 6.59
N ALA A 178 11.25 -5.74 7.84
CA ALA A 178 10.51 -6.49 8.84
C ALA A 178 9.25 -5.76 9.34
N SER A 179 9.14 -4.44 9.12
CA SER A 179 7.95 -3.67 9.47
C SER A 179 6.82 -3.74 8.44
N LEU A 180 7.03 -4.45 7.32
CA LEU A 180 6.03 -4.60 6.27
C LEU A 180 4.79 -5.34 6.77
N THR A 181 3.63 -4.83 6.39
CA THR A 181 2.33 -5.50 6.57
C THR A 181 1.46 -5.32 5.32
N GLY A 182 0.48 -6.20 5.12
CA GLY A 182 -0.37 -6.20 3.92
C GLY A 182 -1.66 -5.41 4.09
N HIS A 183 -2.41 -5.35 3.00
CA HIS A 183 -3.78 -4.84 2.99
C HIS A 183 -4.67 -5.65 3.95
N GLN A 184 -5.53 -4.98 4.72
CA GLN A 184 -6.44 -5.57 5.73
C GLN A 184 -5.74 -6.23 6.93
N ALA A 185 -4.42 -6.21 7.00
CA ALA A 185 -3.72 -6.56 8.23
C ALA A 185 -3.72 -5.37 9.21
N ASP A 186 -3.56 -5.63 10.48
CA ASP A 186 -3.61 -4.61 11.51
C ASP A 186 -2.30 -3.80 11.57
N ILE A 187 -2.43 -2.50 11.86
CA ILE A 187 -1.34 -1.66 12.36
C ILE A 187 -1.39 -1.74 13.88
N ASN A 188 -0.35 -2.30 14.50
CA ASN A 188 -0.33 -2.50 15.94
C ASN A 188 0.49 -1.41 16.64
N LEU A 189 -0.12 -0.71 17.60
CA LEU A 189 0.54 0.26 18.47
C LEU A 189 1.27 -0.40 19.67
N TRP A 190 1.15 -1.71 19.79
CA TRP A 190 1.86 -2.60 20.72
C TRP A 190 1.66 -2.31 22.22
N GLY A 191 0.65 -1.53 22.59
CA GLY A 191 0.51 -1.04 23.97
C GLY A 191 1.65 -0.10 24.40
N LEU A 192 2.50 0.32 23.46
CA LEU A 192 3.63 1.22 23.67
C LEU A 192 3.30 2.65 23.28
N LEU A 193 2.35 2.81 22.37
CA LEU A 193 2.01 4.07 21.73
C LEU A 193 0.53 4.36 21.93
N THR A 194 0.17 5.63 21.97
CA THR A 194 -1.22 6.09 22.01
C THR A 194 -1.71 6.50 20.64
N THR A 195 -0.80 6.95 19.77
CA THR A 195 -1.11 7.45 18.44
C THR A 195 -0.08 7.00 17.41
N GLY A 196 -0.52 6.92 16.16
CA GLY A 196 0.32 6.83 14.98
C GLY A 196 0.07 8.00 14.05
N VAL A 197 0.98 8.22 13.10
CA VAL A 197 0.84 9.22 12.04
C VAL A 197 0.54 8.49 10.74
N HIS A 198 -0.49 8.96 10.02
CA HIS A 198 -0.91 8.45 8.73
C HIS A 198 -0.20 9.24 7.62
N GLU A 199 0.61 8.56 6.84
CA GLU A 199 1.42 9.13 5.78
C GLU A 199 1.22 8.34 4.46
N PRO A 200 0.14 8.67 3.70
CA PRO A 200 -0.14 8.06 2.39
C PRO A 200 0.93 8.41 1.37
N GLU A 201 1.59 7.41 0.81
CA GLU A 201 2.68 7.59 -0.14
C GLU A 201 2.49 6.75 -1.41
N PHE A 202 2.70 7.39 -2.57
CA PHE A 202 2.93 6.70 -3.82
C PHE A 202 4.28 5.99 -3.75
N ALA A 203 4.33 4.72 -4.18
CA ALA A 203 5.53 3.91 -4.05
C ALA A 203 5.93 3.28 -5.37
N ILE A 204 7.20 3.46 -5.74
CA ILE A 204 7.83 2.95 -6.95
C ILE A 204 8.44 1.58 -6.64
N VAL A 205 8.26 0.61 -7.54
CA VAL A 205 8.88 -0.72 -7.43
C VAL A 205 9.91 -0.90 -8.52
N ILE A 206 11.14 -1.15 -8.14
CA ILE A 206 12.25 -1.38 -9.07
C ILE A 206 12.12 -2.75 -9.72
N GLY A 207 12.23 -2.80 -11.04
CA GLY A 207 12.09 -4.03 -11.84
C GLY A 207 13.41 -4.59 -12.35
N ARG A 208 14.44 -3.76 -12.46
CA ARG A 208 15.78 -4.12 -12.99
C ARG A 208 16.86 -3.50 -12.12
N THR A 209 17.99 -4.19 -11.98
CA THR A 209 19.13 -3.63 -11.24
C THR A 209 19.55 -2.30 -11.84
N ALA A 210 19.48 -1.23 -11.03
CA ALA A 210 19.84 0.14 -11.41
C ALA A 210 21.04 0.62 -10.61
N ARG A 211 22.07 1.11 -11.33
CA ARG A 211 23.27 1.70 -10.74
C ARG A 211 23.74 2.85 -11.61
N ALA A 212 23.74 4.05 -11.06
CA ALA A 212 24.13 5.30 -11.74
C ALA A 212 23.37 5.49 -13.07
N VAL A 213 22.05 5.33 -13.04
CA VAL A 213 21.19 5.51 -14.22
C VAL A 213 20.87 7.00 -14.41
N SER A 214 20.70 7.43 -15.66
CA SER A 214 20.26 8.79 -15.96
C SER A 214 18.77 8.96 -15.65
N ALA A 215 18.33 10.20 -15.39
CA ALA A 215 16.90 10.47 -15.21
C ALA A 215 16.10 10.09 -16.49
N SER A 216 16.65 10.30 -17.68
CA SER A 216 16.00 9.93 -18.95
C SER A 216 15.71 8.45 -19.09
N ASP A 217 16.52 7.59 -18.47
CA ASP A 217 16.39 6.13 -18.57
C ASP A 217 15.73 5.50 -17.32
N ALA A 218 15.48 6.30 -16.29
CA ALA A 218 15.09 5.82 -14.96
C ALA A 218 13.81 4.97 -14.95
N LEU A 219 12.80 5.35 -15.74
CA LEU A 219 11.54 4.60 -15.83
C LEU A 219 11.68 3.23 -16.50
N ASP A 220 12.76 2.98 -17.25
CA ASP A 220 13.05 1.66 -17.82
C ASP A 220 13.40 0.63 -16.73
N TYR A 221 13.80 1.11 -15.55
CA TYR A 221 14.13 0.28 -14.39
C TYR A 221 12.96 0.04 -13.44
N VAL A 222 11.81 0.64 -13.70
CA VAL A 222 10.58 0.48 -12.91
C VAL A 222 9.76 -0.68 -13.47
N VAL A 223 9.26 -1.59 -12.60
CA VAL A 223 8.29 -2.62 -12.98
C VAL A 223 6.86 -2.12 -12.80
N GLY A 224 6.62 -1.26 -11.83
CA GLY A 224 5.30 -0.75 -11.53
C GLY A 224 5.28 0.04 -10.22
N TYR A 225 4.07 0.28 -9.74
CA TYR A 225 3.79 1.13 -8.60
C TYR A 225 2.84 0.46 -7.62
N THR A 226 2.93 0.88 -6.37
CA THR A 226 2.06 0.43 -5.28
C THR A 226 1.79 1.59 -4.32
N MET A 227 1.12 1.32 -3.21
CA MET A 227 0.86 2.29 -2.16
C MET A 227 1.57 1.89 -0.88
N MET A 228 2.04 2.86 -0.11
CA MET A 228 2.63 2.66 1.19
C MET A 228 2.04 3.64 2.20
N ASN A 229 1.82 3.17 3.43
CA ASN A 229 1.63 4.02 4.58
C ASN A 229 2.94 4.09 5.36
N ASP A 230 3.63 5.22 5.33
CA ASP A 230 4.86 5.41 6.11
C ASP A 230 4.52 5.71 7.57
N VAL A 231 3.84 4.76 8.23
CA VAL A 231 3.42 4.92 9.61
C VAL A 231 4.60 5.32 10.48
N SER A 232 4.37 6.36 11.27
CA SER A 232 5.35 6.85 12.25
C SER A 232 4.69 7.09 13.61
N SER A 233 5.49 7.22 14.65
CA SER A 233 5.02 7.63 15.97
C SER A 233 5.81 8.80 16.49
N ARG A 234 5.11 9.72 17.16
CA ARG A 234 5.69 10.82 17.91
C ARG A 234 5.79 10.51 19.40
N ASP A 235 5.18 9.41 19.85
CA ASP A 235 5.08 9.02 21.27
C ASP A 235 6.33 8.29 21.79
N LEU A 236 7.17 7.78 20.87
CA LEU A 236 8.40 7.13 21.30
C LEU A 236 9.35 8.15 21.93
N PRO A 237 10.00 7.80 23.06
CA PRO A 237 11.01 8.64 23.65
C PRO A 237 12.06 8.98 22.59
N GLN A 238 12.19 10.26 22.28
CA GLN A 238 13.29 10.74 21.46
C GLN A 238 14.57 10.45 22.23
N GLY A 239 15.35 9.48 21.75
CA GLY A 239 16.68 9.24 22.33
C GLY A 239 17.50 10.54 22.28
N SER A 240 18.54 10.63 23.07
CA SER A 240 19.44 11.80 23.11
C SER A 240 20.10 12.13 21.76
N HIS A 241 19.92 11.28 20.74
CA HIS A 241 20.44 11.47 19.40
C HIS A 241 19.29 11.58 18.39
N PRO A 242 19.19 12.69 17.59
CA PRO A 242 18.09 12.92 16.65
C PRO A 242 17.90 11.80 15.62
N VAL A 243 18.97 11.10 15.23
CA VAL A 243 18.92 10.01 14.24
C VAL A 243 18.17 8.78 14.77
N GLN A 244 18.22 8.49 16.07
CA GLN A 244 17.53 7.32 16.63
C GLN A 244 16.01 7.46 16.59
N GLY A 245 15.49 8.67 16.82
CA GLY A 245 14.05 8.93 16.78
C GLY A 245 13.42 8.63 15.40
N GLY A 246 14.09 9.01 14.33
CA GLY A 246 13.60 8.82 12.95
C GLY A 246 13.45 7.36 12.57
N SER A 247 14.52 6.58 12.62
CA SER A 247 14.49 5.16 12.21
C SER A 247 13.62 4.29 13.11
N MET A 248 13.65 4.50 14.43
CA MET A 248 12.90 3.71 15.37
C MET A 248 11.41 3.99 15.27
N SER A 249 11.00 5.26 15.15
CA SER A 249 9.58 5.65 15.04
C SER A 249 8.91 5.19 13.75
N LYS A 250 9.67 4.79 12.75
CA LYS A 250 9.26 4.44 11.39
C LYS A 250 9.34 2.94 11.08
N SER A 251 9.92 2.11 11.99
CA SER A 251 10.27 0.72 11.70
C SER A 251 9.78 -0.30 12.75
N LEU A 252 8.77 0.07 13.55
CA LEU A 252 8.08 -0.91 14.40
C LEU A 252 7.36 -1.94 13.51
N ASP A 253 7.19 -3.15 14.01
CA ASP A 253 6.42 -4.17 13.31
C ASP A 253 5.04 -3.63 12.93
N SER A 254 4.57 -3.93 11.71
CA SER A 254 3.35 -3.43 11.07
C SER A 254 3.33 -1.94 10.67
N PHE A 255 4.42 -1.19 10.86
CA PHE A 255 4.48 0.25 10.56
C PHE A 255 4.78 0.58 9.09
N THR A 256 4.77 -0.44 8.21
CA THR A 256 4.90 -0.26 6.76
C THR A 256 3.82 -1.04 6.01
N PRO A 257 2.54 -0.64 6.13
CA PRO A 257 1.51 -1.16 5.24
C PRO A 257 1.89 -0.90 3.79
N LEU A 258 1.91 -1.96 2.97
CA LEU A 258 2.30 -1.92 1.55
C LEU A 258 1.28 -2.70 0.70
N GLY A 259 0.84 -2.15 -0.41
CA GLY A 259 -0.05 -2.82 -1.34
C GLY A 259 -1.37 -2.09 -1.60
N PRO A 260 -2.45 -2.81 -1.89
CA PRO A 260 -2.60 -4.27 -1.96
C PRO A 260 -1.97 -4.91 -3.20
N TYR A 261 -1.71 -4.12 -4.25
CA TYR A 261 -1.31 -4.58 -5.56
C TYR A 261 0.02 -3.98 -6.01
N LEU A 262 0.69 -4.67 -6.93
CA LEU A 262 1.65 -4.12 -7.85
C LEU A 262 0.90 -3.81 -9.16
N THR A 263 0.71 -2.53 -9.47
CA THR A 263 0.18 -2.06 -10.75
C THR A 263 1.35 -1.84 -11.69
N LEU A 264 1.31 -2.46 -12.87
CA LEU A 264 2.42 -2.36 -13.82
C LEU A 264 2.60 -0.94 -14.34
N LYS A 265 3.83 -0.56 -14.67
CA LYS A 265 4.15 0.81 -15.11
C LYS A 265 3.34 1.26 -16.32
N ASP A 266 3.05 0.35 -17.26
CA ASP A 266 2.28 0.64 -18.47
C ASP A 266 0.80 1.01 -18.18
N ASP A 267 0.30 0.64 -17.00
CA ASP A 267 -1.04 0.97 -16.54
C ASP A 267 -1.09 2.29 -15.72
N VAL A 268 0.06 2.98 -15.53
CA VAL A 268 0.19 4.30 -14.90
C VAL A 268 0.89 5.24 -15.90
N PRO A 269 0.14 5.97 -16.73
CA PRO A 269 0.71 6.70 -17.87
C PRO A 269 1.71 7.79 -17.48
N ASP A 270 1.48 8.47 -16.36
CA ASP A 270 2.39 9.49 -15.82
C ASP A 270 2.53 9.34 -14.31
N PRO A 271 3.68 8.85 -13.82
CA PRO A 271 3.91 8.71 -12.38
C PRO A 271 4.11 10.06 -11.68
N ASN A 272 4.28 11.15 -12.42
CA ASN A 272 4.42 12.51 -11.90
C ASN A 272 3.08 13.28 -11.87
N ASP A 273 1.96 12.63 -12.22
CA ASP A 273 0.60 13.21 -12.11
C ASP A 273 -0.39 12.17 -11.58
N VAL A 274 -0.17 11.74 -10.33
CA VAL A 274 -1.01 10.73 -9.66
C VAL A 274 -1.61 11.32 -8.39
N GLU A 275 -2.94 11.31 -8.29
CA GLU A 275 -3.67 11.77 -7.10
C GLU A 275 -3.42 10.83 -5.91
N ILE A 276 -3.12 11.41 -4.75
CA ILE A 276 -2.94 10.73 -3.47
C ILE A 276 -4.05 11.17 -2.53
N THR A 277 -4.78 10.22 -1.95
CA THR A 277 -5.83 10.50 -0.98
C THR A 277 -5.68 9.58 0.24
N GLY A 278 -5.77 10.15 1.44
CA GLY A 278 -5.80 9.42 2.70
C GLY A 278 -7.13 9.63 3.43
N PHE A 279 -7.54 8.63 4.21
CA PHE A 279 -8.74 8.68 5.04
C PHE A 279 -8.46 8.07 6.41
N ILE A 280 -9.11 8.61 7.45
CA ILE A 280 -9.23 8.01 8.77
C ILE A 280 -10.71 7.93 9.12
N ASP A 281 -11.24 6.71 9.34
CA ASP A 281 -12.68 6.45 9.57
C ASP A 281 -13.60 7.08 8.50
N GLY A 282 -13.13 7.12 7.25
CA GLY A 282 -13.83 7.70 6.10
C GLY A 282 -13.69 9.23 5.98
N GLU A 283 -13.06 9.92 6.94
CA GLU A 283 -12.74 11.33 6.85
C GLU A 283 -11.50 11.53 5.97
N ARG A 284 -11.66 12.31 4.89
CA ARG A 284 -10.61 12.58 3.93
C ARG A 284 -9.56 13.53 4.49
N HIS A 285 -8.28 13.27 4.23
CA HIS A 285 -7.21 14.25 4.40
C HIS A 285 -7.46 15.46 3.50
N VAL A 286 -7.34 16.65 4.08
CA VAL A 286 -7.40 17.91 3.33
C VAL A 286 -6.00 18.51 3.32
N TRP A 287 -5.35 18.40 2.17
CA TRP A 287 -4.06 19.06 1.94
C TRP A 287 -4.27 20.44 1.32
N PRO A 288 -3.39 21.43 1.63
CA PRO A 288 -3.45 22.76 1.03
C PRO A 288 -3.18 22.74 -0.49
N VAL A 289 -2.31 21.82 -0.94
CA VAL A 289 -2.14 21.52 -2.37
C VAL A 289 -3.39 20.80 -2.86
N PRO A 290 -3.95 21.15 -4.02
CA PRO A 290 -5.13 20.49 -4.52
C PRO A 290 -4.91 18.97 -4.57
N ASN A 291 -5.64 18.26 -3.72
CA ASN A 291 -5.83 16.81 -3.70
C ASN A 291 -4.62 15.93 -3.36
N GLY A 292 -3.46 16.46 -2.94
CA GLY A 292 -2.28 15.62 -2.81
C GLY A 292 -1.96 14.89 -4.14
N ASN A 293 -0.96 15.34 -4.86
CA ASN A 293 -0.65 14.79 -6.19
C ASN A 293 0.86 14.73 -6.37
N THR A 294 1.36 13.71 -7.05
CA THR A 294 2.79 13.55 -7.34
C THR A 294 3.37 14.69 -8.19
N SER A 295 2.53 15.46 -8.90
CA SER A 295 2.96 16.69 -9.61
C SER A 295 3.49 17.79 -8.69
N TYR A 296 3.27 17.69 -7.39
CA TYR A 296 3.83 18.58 -6.38
C TYR A 296 5.12 18.03 -5.73
N LEU A 297 5.68 16.95 -6.25
CA LEU A 297 7.02 16.53 -5.87
C LEU A 297 8.04 17.60 -6.24
N THR A 298 9.02 17.85 -5.37
CA THR A 298 10.16 18.76 -5.65
C THR A 298 11.08 18.15 -6.70
N PHE A 299 11.22 16.84 -6.70
CA PHE A 299 11.99 16.06 -7.67
C PHE A 299 11.05 15.05 -8.35
N THR A 300 11.16 14.91 -9.65
CA THR A 300 10.38 13.92 -10.42
C THR A 300 10.75 12.49 -10.01
N VAL A 301 9.88 11.53 -10.34
CA VAL A 301 10.14 10.10 -10.10
C VAL A 301 11.46 9.67 -10.73
N GLU A 302 11.76 10.17 -11.94
CA GLU A 302 12.99 9.91 -12.68
C GLU A 302 14.22 10.45 -11.95
N GLU A 303 14.15 11.68 -11.46
CA GLU A 303 15.23 12.33 -10.70
C GLU A 303 15.50 11.61 -9.39
N ILE A 304 14.44 11.18 -8.69
CA ILE A 304 14.55 10.39 -7.46
C ILE A 304 15.31 9.08 -7.71
N ILE A 305 14.93 8.34 -8.75
CA ILE A 305 15.58 7.06 -9.10
C ILE A 305 17.05 7.31 -9.53
N ALA A 306 17.31 8.31 -10.37
CA ALA A 306 18.65 8.67 -10.78
C ALA A 306 19.55 9.00 -9.58
N TYR A 307 19.05 9.88 -8.69
CA TYR A 307 19.78 10.29 -7.48
C TYR A 307 20.11 9.12 -6.56
N LEU A 308 19.12 8.24 -6.27
CA LEU A 308 19.31 7.07 -5.41
C LEU A 308 20.25 6.05 -6.06
N SER A 309 20.10 5.80 -7.37
CA SER A 309 20.93 4.82 -8.10
C SER A 309 22.37 5.26 -8.23
N GLU A 310 22.65 6.56 -8.23
CA GLU A 310 24.02 7.08 -8.18
C GLU A 310 24.73 6.74 -6.86
N ARG A 311 24.02 6.68 -5.77
CA ARG A 311 24.55 6.46 -4.40
C ARG A 311 24.55 5.01 -3.98
N MET A 312 23.56 4.23 -4.42
CA MET A 312 23.43 2.82 -4.06
C MET A 312 22.86 2.01 -5.22
N THR A 313 23.19 0.72 -5.28
CA THR A 313 22.54 -0.18 -6.24
C THR A 313 21.10 -0.43 -5.81
N LEU A 314 20.15 -0.15 -6.69
CA LEU A 314 18.76 -0.54 -6.55
C LEU A 314 18.55 -1.91 -7.18
N LEU A 315 17.87 -2.82 -6.50
CA LEU A 315 17.65 -4.20 -6.93
C LEU A 315 16.18 -4.44 -7.30
N PRO A 316 15.88 -5.43 -8.15
CA PRO A 316 14.50 -5.82 -8.44
C PRO A 316 13.72 -6.10 -7.15
N GLY A 317 12.54 -5.50 -7.03
CA GLY A 317 11.69 -5.57 -5.84
C GLY A 317 12.02 -4.55 -4.74
N ASP A 318 13.04 -3.70 -4.88
CA ASP A 318 13.22 -2.57 -3.96
C ASP A 318 12.06 -1.59 -4.10
N VAL A 319 11.64 -1.01 -2.97
CA VAL A 319 10.52 -0.08 -2.88
C VAL A 319 11.03 1.31 -2.52
N ILE A 320 10.59 2.32 -3.29
CA ILE A 320 10.89 3.73 -3.05
C ILE A 320 9.56 4.45 -2.88
N ALA A 321 9.26 4.88 -1.67
CA ALA A 321 8.08 5.68 -1.35
C ALA A 321 8.42 7.17 -1.45
N THR A 322 7.53 7.96 -2.05
CA THR A 322 7.81 9.32 -2.49
C THR A 322 7.61 10.39 -1.43
N GLY A 323 7.34 9.99 -0.18
CA GLY A 323 6.98 10.93 0.87
C GLY A 323 5.49 11.29 0.85
N VAL A 324 5.06 12.09 1.80
CA VAL A 324 3.68 12.51 2.00
C VAL A 324 3.52 14.02 1.91
N PRO A 325 2.45 14.54 1.26
CA PRO A 325 2.07 15.95 1.38
C PRO A 325 1.77 16.34 2.83
N GLN A 326 2.05 17.57 3.21
CA GLN A 326 1.82 18.08 4.58
C GLN A 326 0.53 18.93 4.63
N PRO A 327 -0.16 18.99 5.79
CA PRO A 327 0.11 18.29 7.07
C PRO A 327 -0.33 16.82 7.03
N THR A 328 0.24 16.01 7.91
CA THR A 328 -0.18 14.64 8.17
C THR A 328 -1.28 14.56 9.23
N MET A 329 -2.08 13.48 9.23
CA MET A 329 -3.07 13.21 10.27
C MET A 329 -2.57 12.15 11.25
N THR A 330 -3.06 12.22 12.49
CA THR A 330 -2.81 11.20 13.52
C THR A 330 -4.01 10.28 13.66
N PHE A 331 -3.74 9.02 13.97
CA PHE A 331 -4.75 8.02 14.28
C PHE A 331 -4.47 7.35 15.64
N ALA A 332 -5.49 6.71 16.19
CA ALA A 332 -5.44 5.97 17.45
C ALA A 332 -6.04 4.57 17.29
N GLU A 333 -5.94 3.77 18.37
CA GLU A 333 -6.56 2.44 18.42
C GLU A 333 -8.06 2.46 18.05
N GLY A 334 -8.49 1.43 17.33
CA GLY A 334 -9.88 1.22 16.88
C GLY A 334 -10.21 1.87 15.55
N GLN A 335 -9.40 2.83 15.06
CA GLN A 335 -9.65 3.52 13.80
C GLN A 335 -9.27 2.70 12.58
N LEU A 336 -9.86 3.04 11.44
CA LEU A 336 -9.55 2.50 10.13
C LEU A 336 -8.79 3.56 9.33
N VAL A 337 -7.59 3.24 8.87
CA VAL A 337 -6.82 4.10 7.97
C VAL A 337 -6.84 3.55 6.56
N GLU A 338 -7.03 4.43 5.57
CA GLU A 338 -7.15 4.06 4.17
C GLU A 338 -6.33 5.02 3.28
N ILE A 339 -5.75 4.46 2.23
CA ILE A 339 -5.03 5.18 1.19
C ILE A 339 -5.64 4.82 -0.15
N SER A 340 -5.94 5.82 -0.98
CA SER A 340 -6.34 5.64 -2.36
C SER A 340 -5.45 6.50 -3.26
N ILE A 341 -4.77 5.90 -4.22
CA ILE A 341 -3.82 6.59 -5.09
C ILE A 341 -4.12 6.26 -6.54
N GLY A 342 -4.52 7.27 -7.31
CA GLY A 342 -4.81 7.12 -8.73
C GLY A 342 -5.62 5.86 -9.04
N ASN A 343 -5.11 5.04 -9.96
CA ASN A 343 -5.72 3.76 -10.34
C ASN A 343 -5.10 2.55 -9.62
N LEU A 344 -4.32 2.74 -8.54
CA LEU A 344 -3.65 1.65 -7.83
C LEU A 344 -4.60 0.84 -6.92
N GLY A 345 -5.75 1.39 -6.58
CA GLY A 345 -6.74 0.78 -5.69
C GLY A 345 -6.81 1.43 -4.31
N THR A 346 -7.15 0.66 -3.28
CA THR A 346 -7.23 1.14 -1.90
C THR A 346 -6.46 0.22 -0.96
N LEU A 347 -5.51 0.78 -0.23
CA LEU A 347 -4.83 0.13 0.90
C LEU A 347 -5.57 0.52 2.18
N ARG A 348 -5.89 -0.47 3.01
CA ARG A 348 -6.75 -0.27 4.18
C ARG A 348 -6.23 -1.13 5.32
N ASN A 349 -6.14 -0.53 6.52
CA ASN A 349 -5.63 -1.21 7.72
C ASN A 349 -6.39 -0.73 8.96
N ARG A 350 -6.78 -1.65 9.84
CA ARG A 350 -7.34 -1.32 11.16
C ARG A 350 -6.19 -1.07 12.13
N VAL A 351 -6.40 -0.15 13.05
CA VAL A 351 -5.45 0.16 14.12
C VAL A 351 -5.83 -0.61 15.38
N VAL A 352 -4.89 -1.34 15.94
CA VAL A 352 -5.01 -2.08 17.20
C VAL A 352 -3.90 -1.69 18.16
N SER A 353 -4.02 -2.01 19.44
CA SER A 353 -2.98 -1.78 20.45
C SER A 353 -2.82 -3.00 21.35
N GLU A 354 -2.44 -4.12 20.71
CA GLU A 354 -2.21 -5.37 21.43
C GLU A 354 -0.82 -5.33 22.10
N PRO A 355 -0.74 -5.57 23.41
CA PRO A 355 0.52 -5.53 24.12
C PRO A 355 1.43 -6.68 23.70
N ILE A 356 2.74 -6.46 23.73
CA ILE A 356 3.74 -7.50 23.50
C ILE A 356 3.66 -8.53 24.62
N PRO A 357 3.37 -9.81 24.33
CA PRO A 357 3.29 -10.84 25.36
C PRO A 357 4.56 -10.96 26.19
N GLY A 358 4.44 -10.88 27.52
CA GLY A 358 5.58 -10.99 28.43
C GLY A 358 6.50 -9.77 28.47
N HIS A 359 6.10 -8.67 27.83
CA HIS A 359 6.90 -7.44 27.85
C HIS A 359 6.99 -6.87 29.27
N MET A 360 8.25 -6.68 29.72
CA MET A 360 8.56 -5.84 30.87
C MET A 360 9.25 -4.56 30.36
N PRO A 361 8.71 -3.36 30.68
CA PRO A 361 9.34 -2.12 30.23
C PRO A 361 10.80 -2.05 30.68
N ILE A 362 11.69 -1.73 29.77
CA ILE A 362 13.08 -1.45 30.11
C ILE A 362 13.11 -0.11 30.86
N PRO A 363 13.54 -0.08 32.14
CA PRO A 363 13.57 1.16 32.88
C PRO A 363 14.54 2.15 32.21
N ALA A 364 14.09 3.41 32.03
CA ALA A 364 14.96 4.45 31.54
C ALA A 364 16.17 4.61 32.50
N ARG A 365 17.39 4.48 32.00
CA ARG A 365 18.58 4.83 32.77
C ARG A 365 18.66 6.35 32.84
N VAL A 366 18.51 6.89 34.05
CA VAL A 366 18.94 8.27 34.32
C VAL A 366 20.47 8.26 34.33
N VAL A 367 21.09 8.68 33.26
CA VAL A 367 22.52 9.00 33.28
C VAL A 367 22.62 10.35 33.96
N SER A 368 22.87 10.33 35.29
CA SER A 368 23.20 11.57 36.02
C SER A 368 24.45 12.16 35.38
N GLY A 369 24.34 13.40 34.90
CA GLY A 369 25.44 14.13 34.23
C GLY A 369 26.55 14.61 35.16
N GLU A 370 26.96 13.80 36.14
CA GLU A 370 28.15 14.05 36.96
C GLU A 370 29.26 13.10 36.48
N ASN A 371 29.96 13.51 35.45
CA ASN A 371 31.35 13.19 35.07
C ASN A 371 31.51 13.27 33.54
N ARG A 372 31.58 14.50 33.02
CA ARG A 372 32.32 14.79 31.80
C ARG A 372 33.03 16.15 31.97
#